data_0b29c37d79cbe37044f68aa7f070fa9b
#
_entry.id   0b29c37d79cbe37044f68aa7f070fa9b
#
_cell.length_a   1.000
_cell.length_b   1.000
_cell.length_c   1.000
_cell.angle_alpha   90.00
_cell.angle_beta   90.00
_cell.angle_gamma   90.00
#
_symmetry.space_group_name_H-M   'P 1'
#
loop_
_entity.id
_entity.type
_entity.pdbx_description
1 polymer ?
#
loop_
_entity_poly.entity_id
_entity_poly.type
_entity_poly.pdbx_seq_one_letter_code
_entity_poly.pdbx_strand_id
1 'polypeptide(L)'
;MPTLSLLAGKNRRIIPVLLGFLVWNTLAVAQDLPAAKPESLGLSSERLERIGTAVQRSIDDKRIAGAVTLVVRHGHVAWFKSQGTMDREGGKAMTNDAMFRICSMTKPITSVAVMMLYEEGRFLLDDPVSKYLPEFKNQKVLVKSASGEPYTVPATKEITIRDLLRHTSGLTYHWNADIGPLYVKANVAHGLLPYDGTIEDNVKRLATVPLLFNPGDRWEYSLGVDVLGRLVEVLSGKPLDEFFRTRIFEPLGMKDTYFYPPENKLNRLAAAYTYYADKGLGRFPDTPITEGSTSYSADYPSRGPKKLFSGGAGLVSTAMDYARFCQMMLDNGKVGSTRLLSRKTVELMTQDQLGKIGPDQGFGLGFGVEGVKGPLSELGSVGEYNWGGFFYTGFTIDPKEQMIVIFMAQLHPTGDLTLDRQVNELAYQAIND
;
A
#
# COMPACT_ATOMS: atom_id res chain seq x y z
N MET A 1 46.88 -74.03 45.45
CA MET A 1 45.98 -74.13 44.33
C MET A 1 44.55 -73.78 44.83
N PRO A 2 43.98 -72.68 44.49
CA PRO A 2 42.53 -72.56 44.53
C PRO A 2 41.97 -72.11 43.18
N THR A 3 40.84 -72.61 42.89
CA THR A 3 39.99 -72.55 41.72
C THR A 3 39.28 -71.21 41.59
N LEU A 4 39.36 -70.60 40.40
CA LEU A 4 38.54 -69.42 40.02
C LEU A 4 37.13 -69.84 39.70
N SER A 5 36.15 -69.14 40.23
CA SER A 5 34.75 -69.20 39.80
C SER A 5 34.41 -67.97 38.92
N LEU A 6 33.91 -68.22 37.71
CA LEU A 6 33.40 -67.19 36.80
C LEU A 6 32.01 -66.77 37.27
N LEU A 7 31.84 -65.42 37.45
CA LEU A 7 30.52 -64.79 37.54
C LEU A 7 30.13 -64.13 36.20
N ALA A 8 29.03 -64.62 35.62
CA ALA A 8 28.47 -64.11 34.38
C ALA A 8 27.71 -62.78 34.61
N GLY A 9 28.21 -61.71 33.99
CA GLY A 9 27.55 -60.39 34.00
C GLY A 9 26.42 -60.33 32.98
N LYS A 10 25.19 -59.96 33.43
CA LYS A 10 24.02 -59.72 32.57
C LYS A 10 24.15 -58.31 31.98
N ASN A 11 24.38 -58.23 30.64
CA ASN A 11 24.27 -56.98 29.86
C ASN A 11 22.81 -56.51 29.78
N ARG A 12 22.44 -55.47 30.51
CA ARG A 12 21.22 -54.71 30.28
C ARG A 12 21.46 -53.73 29.16
N ARG A 13 20.85 -53.94 27.98
CA ARG A 13 20.76 -52.97 26.91
C ARG A 13 19.77 -51.87 27.30
N ILE A 14 20.26 -50.66 27.52
CA ILE A 14 19.44 -49.46 27.66
C ILE A 14 19.08 -49.01 26.23
N ILE A 15 17.81 -49.09 25.86
CA ILE A 15 17.27 -48.51 24.63
C ILE A 15 16.93 -47.04 24.92
N PRO A 16 17.55 -46.06 24.25
CA PRO A 16 17.15 -44.67 24.41
C PRO A 16 15.80 -44.47 23.68
N VAL A 17 14.75 -44.18 24.45
CA VAL A 17 13.47 -43.69 23.91
C VAL A 17 13.69 -42.24 23.52
N LEU A 18 13.88 -41.97 22.23
CA LEU A 18 13.80 -40.62 21.66
C LEU A 18 12.34 -40.18 21.67
N LEU A 19 11.93 -39.41 22.65
CA LEU A 19 10.69 -38.64 22.59
C LEU A 19 10.88 -37.50 21.60
N GLY A 20 10.47 -37.68 20.37
CA GLY A 20 10.33 -36.65 19.38
C GLY A 20 9.20 -35.70 19.77
N PHE A 21 9.52 -34.52 20.32
CA PHE A 21 8.55 -33.43 20.44
C PHE A 21 8.24 -32.92 19.02
N LEU A 22 7.11 -33.38 18.46
CA LEU A 22 6.50 -32.71 17.31
C LEU A 22 5.93 -31.39 17.84
N VAL A 23 6.71 -30.31 17.67
CA VAL A 23 6.19 -28.96 17.80
C VAL A 23 5.27 -28.70 16.61
N TRP A 24 3.99 -28.91 16.78
CA TRP A 24 2.98 -28.41 15.86
C TRP A 24 2.97 -26.88 15.99
N ASN A 25 3.70 -26.21 15.10
CA ASN A 25 3.47 -24.81 14.83
C ASN A 25 2.08 -24.71 14.17
N THR A 26 1.04 -24.58 14.96
CA THR A 26 -0.25 -24.06 14.47
C THR A 26 0.01 -22.62 14.05
N LEU A 27 0.18 -22.38 12.76
CA LEU A 27 0.04 -21.05 12.18
C LEU A 27 -1.37 -20.60 12.59
N ALA A 28 -1.46 -19.73 13.58
CA ALA A 28 -2.69 -19.07 13.92
C ALA A 28 -3.06 -18.22 12.68
N VAL A 29 -3.99 -18.73 11.88
CA VAL A 29 -4.57 -17.95 10.76
C VAL A 29 -5.23 -16.75 11.44
N ALA A 30 -4.79 -15.55 11.08
CA ALA A 30 -5.40 -14.33 11.58
C ALA A 30 -6.90 -14.38 11.25
N GLN A 31 -7.73 -14.33 12.29
CA GLN A 31 -9.19 -14.26 12.14
C GLN A 31 -9.56 -12.89 11.57
N ASP A 32 -10.75 -12.81 10.96
CA ASP A 32 -11.35 -11.52 10.62
C ASP A 32 -11.41 -10.63 11.86
N LEU A 33 -11.30 -9.32 11.68
CA LEU A 33 -11.48 -8.39 12.78
C LEU A 33 -12.89 -8.61 13.35
N PRO A 34 -13.05 -8.85 14.69
CA PRO A 34 -14.34 -9.15 15.27
C PRO A 34 -15.27 -7.93 15.17
N ALA A 35 -16.55 -8.16 14.91
CA ALA A 35 -17.55 -7.11 14.95
C ALA A 35 -18.01 -6.85 16.39
N ALA A 36 -18.31 -5.57 16.70
CA ALA A 36 -18.92 -5.18 17.96
C ALA A 36 -19.98 -4.09 17.74
N LYS A 37 -20.87 -3.90 18.72
CA LYS A 37 -21.83 -2.80 18.66
C LYS A 37 -21.09 -1.47 18.76
N PRO A 38 -21.39 -0.47 17.93
CA PRO A 38 -20.73 0.84 17.96
C PRO A 38 -20.71 1.45 19.36
N GLU A 39 -21.80 1.34 20.12
CA GLU A 39 -21.92 1.90 21.47
C GLU A 39 -20.91 1.29 22.45
N SER A 40 -20.57 0.01 22.28
CA SER A 40 -19.54 -0.64 23.11
C SER A 40 -18.12 -0.21 22.78
N LEU A 41 -17.97 0.51 21.66
CA LEU A 41 -16.71 1.06 21.16
C LEU A 41 -16.65 2.59 21.28
N GLY A 42 -17.59 3.22 22.03
CA GLY A 42 -17.67 4.66 22.18
C GLY A 42 -18.13 5.38 20.91
N LEU A 43 -18.86 4.70 20.03
CA LEU A 43 -19.40 5.27 18.78
C LEU A 43 -20.93 5.25 18.81
N SER A 44 -21.57 6.25 18.18
CA SER A 44 -23.00 6.29 17.96
C SER A 44 -23.38 5.56 16.67
N SER A 45 -24.16 4.48 16.77
CA SER A 45 -24.69 3.77 15.59
C SER A 45 -25.56 4.68 14.72
N GLU A 46 -26.39 5.53 15.31
CA GLU A 46 -27.23 6.52 14.60
C GLU A 46 -26.36 7.46 13.74
N ARG A 47 -25.23 7.94 14.30
CA ARG A 47 -24.33 8.85 13.58
C ARG A 47 -23.54 8.13 12.49
N LEU A 48 -23.13 6.87 12.71
CA LEU A 48 -22.47 6.06 11.69
C LEU A 48 -23.38 5.81 10.47
N GLU A 49 -24.71 5.72 10.64
CA GLU A 49 -25.63 5.59 9.50
C GLU A 49 -25.60 6.79 8.53
N ARG A 50 -25.09 7.93 8.96
CA ARG A 50 -24.85 9.09 8.08
C ARG A 50 -23.83 8.78 6.99
N ILE A 51 -22.85 7.89 7.25
CA ILE A 51 -21.92 7.38 6.24
C ILE A 51 -22.71 6.70 5.13
N GLY A 52 -23.60 5.76 5.50
CA GLY A 52 -24.47 5.08 4.54
C GLY A 52 -25.35 6.05 3.74
N THR A 53 -25.89 7.08 4.40
CA THR A 53 -26.70 8.10 3.75
C THR A 53 -25.90 8.93 2.74
N ALA A 54 -24.66 9.33 3.08
CA ALA A 54 -23.79 10.09 2.17
C ALA A 54 -23.39 9.28 0.94
N VAL A 55 -23.02 8.00 1.14
CA VAL A 55 -22.68 7.08 0.05
C VAL A 55 -23.90 6.86 -0.84
N GLN A 56 -25.10 6.60 -0.27
CA GLN A 56 -26.32 6.37 -1.04
C GLN A 56 -26.68 7.60 -1.88
N ARG A 57 -26.60 8.80 -1.33
CA ARG A 57 -26.82 10.04 -2.08
C ARG A 57 -25.88 10.14 -3.29
N SER A 58 -24.58 9.84 -3.12
CA SER A 58 -23.62 9.87 -4.23
C SER A 58 -23.94 8.84 -5.31
N ILE A 59 -24.54 7.69 -4.94
CA ILE A 59 -25.02 6.67 -5.89
C ILE A 59 -26.27 7.16 -6.61
N ASP A 60 -27.26 7.69 -5.89
CA ASP A 60 -28.53 8.21 -6.43
C ASP A 60 -28.28 9.37 -7.40
N ASP A 61 -27.33 10.25 -7.05
CA ASP A 61 -26.87 11.38 -7.88
C ASP A 61 -25.98 10.93 -9.05
N LYS A 62 -25.76 9.61 -9.22
CA LYS A 62 -24.91 9.01 -10.27
C LYS A 62 -23.47 9.53 -10.25
N ARG A 63 -22.96 9.85 -9.05
CA ARG A 63 -21.59 10.31 -8.88
C ARG A 63 -20.61 9.14 -8.73
N ILE A 64 -21.04 8.00 -8.19
CA ILE A 64 -20.31 6.73 -8.12
C ILE A 64 -21.24 5.57 -8.45
N ALA A 65 -20.71 4.42 -8.89
CA ALA A 65 -21.50 3.22 -9.11
C ALA A 65 -21.83 2.49 -7.80
N GLY A 66 -20.90 2.51 -6.86
CA GLY A 66 -21.02 1.91 -5.53
C GLY A 66 -19.73 2.05 -4.75
N ALA A 67 -19.79 1.73 -3.47
CA ALA A 67 -18.65 1.77 -2.57
C ALA A 67 -18.77 0.74 -1.45
N VAL A 68 -17.62 0.45 -0.83
CA VAL A 68 -17.51 -0.24 0.46
C VAL A 68 -16.88 0.71 1.46
N THR A 69 -17.51 0.86 2.63
CA THR A 69 -17.01 1.65 3.75
C THR A 69 -16.82 0.77 4.98
N LEU A 70 -15.74 0.97 5.73
CA LEU A 70 -15.44 0.22 6.92
C LEU A 70 -14.87 1.14 8.00
N VAL A 71 -15.36 1.02 9.24
CA VAL A 71 -14.80 1.68 10.41
C VAL A 71 -14.48 0.62 11.46
N VAL A 72 -13.23 0.63 11.92
CA VAL A 72 -12.74 -0.19 13.04
C VAL A 72 -12.40 0.74 14.19
N ARG A 73 -12.76 0.38 15.42
CA ARG A 73 -12.29 1.07 16.63
C ARG A 73 -11.94 0.04 17.70
N HIS A 74 -10.84 0.25 18.42
CA HIS A 74 -10.34 -0.67 19.46
C HIS A 74 -10.21 -2.13 18.97
N GLY A 75 -9.78 -2.31 17.71
CA GLY A 75 -9.61 -3.63 17.10
C GLY A 75 -10.90 -4.35 16.69
N HIS A 76 -12.06 -3.67 16.73
CA HIS A 76 -13.37 -4.25 16.38
C HIS A 76 -14.04 -3.45 15.26
N VAL A 77 -14.68 -4.16 14.35
CA VAL A 77 -15.49 -3.57 13.28
C VAL A 77 -16.76 -2.98 13.88
N ALA A 78 -16.86 -1.64 13.85
CA ALA A 78 -18.06 -0.89 14.27
C ALA A 78 -19.04 -0.66 13.11
N TRP A 79 -18.51 -0.58 11.88
CA TRP A 79 -19.27 -0.33 10.65
C TRP A 79 -18.63 -1.06 9.48
N PHE A 80 -19.45 -1.76 8.69
CA PHE A 80 -19.00 -2.40 7.46
C PHE A 80 -20.17 -2.53 6.49
N LYS A 81 -20.17 -1.71 5.44
CA LYS A 81 -21.32 -1.63 4.52
C LYS A 81 -20.87 -1.53 3.08
N SER A 82 -21.48 -2.34 2.22
CA SER A 82 -21.40 -2.24 0.76
C SER A 82 -22.69 -1.63 0.22
N GLN A 83 -22.61 -0.69 -0.71
CA GLN A 83 -23.76 -0.01 -1.31
C GLN A 83 -23.59 0.17 -2.82
N GLY A 84 -24.69 0.16 -3.57
CA GLY A 84 -24.70 0.30 -5.00
C GLY A 84 -24.27 -0.96 -5.75
N THR A 85 -23.56 -0.78 -6.85
CA THR A 85 -23.16 -1.87 -7.75
C THR A 85 -21.64 -1.93 -7.90
N MET A 86 -21.12 -3.16 -7.94
CA MET A 86 -19.73 -3.41 -8.27
C MET A 86 -19.51 -3.47 -9.79
N ASP A 87 -20.58 -3.81 -10.54
CA ASP A 87 -20.64 -3.77 -12.00
C ASP A 87 -22.07 -3.37 -12.39
N ARG A 88 -22.26 -2.09 -12.73
CA ARG A 88 -23.56 -1.52 -13.04
C ARG A 88 -24.14 -2.10 -14.34
N GLU A 89 -23.31 -2.19 -15.37
CA GLU A 89 -23.68 -2.71 -16.69
C GLU A 89 -23.96 -4.22 -16.66
N GLY A 90 -23.24 -4.95 -15.80
CA GLY A 90 -23.44 -6.37 -15.53
C GLY A 90 -24.52 -6.67 -14.50
N GLY A 91 -25.14 -5.65 -13.89
CA GLY A 91 -26.19 -5.81 -12.88
C GLY A 91 -25.72 -6.45 -11.57
N LYS A 92 -24.42 -6.38 -11.26
CA LYS A 92 -23.85 -7.00 -10.06
C LYS A 92 -23.89 -6.02 -8.89
N ALA A 93 -24.57 -6.40 -7.80
CA ALA A 93 -24.56 -5.64 -6.55
C ALA A 93 -23.16 -5.56 -5.95
N MET A 94 -22.87 -4.47 -5.25
CA MET A 94 -21.65 -4.34 -4.43
C MET A 94 -21.73 -5.30 -3.23
N THR A 95 -20.62 -5.96 -2.94
CA THR A 95 -20.50 -6.88 -1.79
C THR A 95 -19.35 -6.48 -0.89
N ASN A 96 -19.39 -6.86 0.38
CA ASN A 96 -18.33 -6.55 1.36
C ASN A 96 -16.99 -7.19 0.98
N ASP A 97 -16.99 -8.25 0.20
CA ASP A 97 -15.82 -8.97 -0.29
C ASP A 97 -15.41 -8.58 -1.71
N ALA A 98 -15.98 -7.51 -2.25
CA ALA A 98 -15.55 -6.95 -3.53
C ALA A 98 -14.06 -6.56 -3.48
N MET A 99 -13.36 -6.83 -4.58
CA MET A 99 -11.95 -6.45 -4.74
C MET A 99 -11.84 -5.13 -5.50
N PHE A 100 -10.92 -4.31 -5.09
CA PHE A 100 -10.68 -2.98 -5.63
C PHE A 100 -9.23 -2.84 -6.08
N ARG A 101 -8.98 -2.12 -7.18
CA ARG A 101 -7.65 -1.63 -7.54
C ARG A 101 -7.27 -0.57 -6.52
N ILE A 102 -6.39 -0.94 -5.59
CA ILE A 102 -5.98 -0.04 -4.50
C ILE A 102 -4.86 0.90 -4.91
N CYS A 103 -4.27 0.68 -6.09
CA CYS A 103 -3.27 1.58 -6.68
C CYS A 103 -2.22 2.03 -5.65
N SER A 104 -2.14 3.34 -5.39
CA SER A 104 -1.13 3.92 -4.49
C SER A 104 -1.23 3.48 -3.04
N MET A 105 -2.33 2.87 -2.60
CA MET A 105 -2.36 2.19 -1.31
C MET A 105 -1.44 0.95 -1.27
N THR A 106 -0.85 0.54 -2.39
CA THR A 106 0.27 -0.42 -2.45
C THR A 106 1.52 0.11 -1.75
N LYS A 107 1.78 1.43 -1.79
CA LYS A 107 3.00 2.05 -1.26
C LYS A 107 3.25 1.80 0.23
N PRO A 108 2.27 1.96 1.13
CA PRO A 108 2.43 1.60 2.53
C PRO A 108 2.87 0.14 2.74
N ILE A 109 2.31 -0.80 1.97
CA ILE A 109 2.67 -2.22 2.05
C ILE A 109 4.12 -2.44 1.60
N THR A 110 4.53 -1.79 0.50
CA THR A 110 5.92 -1.83 0.03
C THR A 110 6.88 -1.22 1.04
N SER A 111 6.49 -0.10 1.67
CA SER A 111 7.30 0.53 2.72
C SER A 111 7.45 -0.37 3.94
N VAL A 112 6.40 -1.08 4.36
CA VAL A 112 6.49 -2.10 5.42
C VAL A 112 7.46 -3.21 5.02
N ALA A 113 7.40 -3.72 3.78
CA ALA A 113 8.33 -4.75 3.29
C ALA A 113 9.79 -4.29 3.36
N VAL A 114 10.06 -3.04 2.95
CA VAL A 114 11.40 -2.43 3.05
C VAL A 114 11.83 -2.34 4.51
N MET A 115 10.94 -1.88 5.41
CA MET A 115 11.28 -1.71 6.82
C MET A 115 11.43 -3.05 7.57
N MET A 116 10.81 -4.13 7.11
CA MET A 116 11.11 -5.49 7.61
C MET A 116 12.56 -5.88 7.31
N LEU A 117 13.04 -5.61 6.10
CA LEU A 117 14.44 -5.86 5.71
C LEU A 117 15.43 -4.91 6.42
N TYR A 118 15.00 -3.69 6.74
CA TYR A 118 15.75 -2.76 7.59
C TYR A 118 15.94 -3.34 9.00
N GLU A 119 14.89 -3.86 9.63
CA GLU A 119 14.97 -4.53 10.94
C GLU A 119 15.85 -5.78 10.92
N GLU A 120 15.94 -6.46 9.78
CA GLU A 120 16.86 -7.58 9.56
C GLU A 120 18.32 -7.13 9.37
N GLY A 121 18.61 -5.83 9.44
CA GLY A 121 19.96 -5.28 9.29
C GLY A 121 20.53 -5.37 7.87
N ARG A 122 19.67 -5.48 6.85
CA ARG A 122 20.09 -5.63 5.45
C ARG A 122 20.68 -4.35 4.86
N PHE A 123 20.32 -3.18 5.40
CA PHE A 123 20.75 -1.87 4.95
C PHE A 123 20.55 -0.81 6.04
N LEU A 124 21.10 0.38 5.83
CA LEU A 124 20.77 1.59 6.59
C LEU A 124 19.93 2.53 5.73
N LEU A 125 19.02 3.30 6.35
CA LEU A 125 18.13 4.21 5.61
C LEU A 125 18.87 5.24 4.76
N ASP A 126 20.05 5.66 5.22
CA ASP A 126 20.89 6.64 4.52
C ASP A 126 21.93 6.00 3.59
N ASP A 127 21.90 4.67 3.41
CA ASP A 127 22.67 4.00 2.37
C ASP A 127 22.26 4.51 0.99
N PRO A 128 23.21 4.76 0.08
CA PRO A 128 22.90 5.08 -1.30
C PRO A 128 22.25 3.88 -1.99
N VAL A 129 21.20 4.15 -2.74
CA VAL A 129 20.47 3.11 -3.50
C VAL A 129 21.40 2.37 -4.45
N SER A 130 22.39 3.06 -5.01
CA SER A 130 23.41 2.52 -5.94
C SER A 130 24.26 1.39 -5.33
N LYS A 131 24.31 1.27 -4.02
CA LYS A 131 24.97 0.16 -3.33
C LYS A 131 24.30 -1.19 -3.61
N TYR A 132 23.00 -1.18 -3.88
CA TYR A 132 22.17 -2.36 -4.12
C TYR A 132 21.65 -2.44 -5.55
N LEU A 133 21.43 -1.28 -6.18
CA LEU A 133 20.96 -1.09 -7.54
C LEU A 133 21.98 -0.20 -8.29
N PRO A 134 23.06 -0.79 -8.82
CA PRO A 134 24.18 -0.04 -9.40
C PRO A 134 23.80 0.91 -10.54
N GLU A 135 22.68 0.65 -11.21
CA GLU A 135 22.12 1.51 -12.27
C GLU A 135 21.78 2.93 -11.80
N PHE A 136 21.58 3.14 -10.49
CA PHE A 136 21.36 4.48 -9.90
C PHE A 136 22.65 5.24 -9.57
N LYS A 137 23.82 4.69 -9.90
CA LYS A 137 25.07 5.42 -9.72
C LYS A 137 25.22 6.53 -10.74
N ASN A 138 25.79 7.67 -10.31
CA ASN A 138 26.09 8.81 -11.18
C ASN A 138 24.84 9.40 -11.88
N GLN A 139 23.72 9.50 -11.18
CA GLN A 139 22.49 10.12 -11.66
C GLN A 139 22.73 11.57 -12.09
N LYS A 140 21.96 12.02 -13.06
CA LYS A 140 21.96 13.40 -13.54
C LYS A 140 20.64 14.09 -13.18
N VAL A 141 20.70 15.40 -13.06
CA VAL A 141 19.52 16.25 -12.82
C VAL A 141 19.24 17.03 -14.12
N LEU A 142 17.97 17.11 -14.52
CA LEU A 142 17.51 17.96 -15.59
C LEU A 142 17.46 19.41 -15.10
N VAL A 143 18.11 20.29 -15.83
CA VAL A 143 18.10 21.74 -15.58
C VAL A 143 17.77 22.49 -16.87
N LYS A 144 17.33 23.75 -16.74
CA LYS A 144 17.06 24.62 -17.90
C LYS A 144 18.05 25.76 -17.93
N SER A 145 18.56 26.08 -19.13
CA SER A 145 19.39 27.26 -19.37
C SER A 145 18.56 28.54 -19.20
N ALA A 146 19.21 29.67 -19.23
CA ALA A 146 18.54 30.98 -19.22
C ALA A 146 17.58 31.17 -20.42
N SER A 147 17.84 30.50 -21.55
CA SER A 147 16.95 30.47 -22.71
C SER A 147 15.82 29.44 -22.63
N GLY A 148 15.74 28.65 -21.52
CA GLY A 148 14.75 27.61 -21.33
C GLY A 148 15.13 26.24 -21.92
N GLU A 149 16.27 26.10 -22.59
CA GLU A 149 16.71 24.85 -23.18
C GLU A 149 17.12 23.81 -22.10
N PRO A 150 16.60 22.58 -22.16
CA PRO A 150 16.92 21.54 -21.17
C PRO A 150 18.31 20.96 -21.40
N TYR A 151 19.08 20.79 -20.32
CA TYR A 151 20.34 20.05 -20.30
C TYR A 151 20.49 19.30 -18.98
N THR A 152 21.50 18.46 -18.86
CA THR A 152 21.71 17.68 -17.63
C THR A 152 23.04 18.02 -16.97
N VAL A 153 23.01 18.02 -15.63
CA VAL A 153 24.21 18.13 -14.79
C VAL A 153 24.31 16.92 -13.87
N PRO A 154 25.50 16.54 -13.38
CA PRO A 154 25.61 15.50 -12.36
C PRO A 154 24.79 15.87 -11.12
N ALA A 155 24.11 14.90 -10.52
CA ALA A 155 23.48 15.08 -9.21
C ALA A 155 24.55 15.36 -8.15
N THR A 156 24.27 16.24 -7.21
CA THR A 156 25.21 16.64 -6.15
C THR A 156 25.43 15.58 -5.09
N LYS A 157 24.48 14.62 -4.98
CA LYS A 157 24.54 13.46 -4.07
C LYS A 157 23.73 12.31 -4.65
N GLU A 158 24.01 11.11 -4.17
CA GLU A 158 23.27 9.91 -4.55
C GLU A 158 21.91 9.86 -3.86
N ILE A 159 20.94 9.17 -4.48
CA ILE A 159 19.64 8.87 -3.86
C ILE A 159 19.84 7.90 -2.71
N THR A 160 19.28 8.20 -1.54
CA THR A 160 19.24 7.28 -0.39
C THR A 160 17.94 6.46 -0.38
N ILE A 161 17.94 5.34 0.35
CA ILE A 161 16.71 4.56 0.56
C ILE A 161 15.65 5.40 1.29
N ARG A 162 16.07 6.24 2.24
CA ARG A 162 15.21 7.23 2.90
C ARG A 162 14.55 8.18 1.91
N ASP A 163 15.30 8.68 0.92
CA ASP A 163 14.75 9.59 -0.10
C ASP A 163 13.67 8.93 -0.96
N LEU A 164 13.78 7.62 -1.24
CA LEU A 164 12.74 6.87 -1.93
C LEU A 164 11.49 6.72 -1.05
N LEU A 165 11.65 6.35 0.23
CA LEU A 165 10.54 6.12 1.17
C LEU A 165 9.72 7.38 1.44
N ARG A 166 10.35 8.56 1.44
CA ARG A 166 9.72 9.85 1.74
C ARG A 166 9.51 10.74 0.54
N HIS A 167 9.70 10.23 -0.70
CA HIS A 167 9.51 10.98 -1.95
C HIS A 167 10.38 12.24 -2.09
N THR A 168 11.66 12.16 -1.72
CA THR A 168 12.63 13.25 -1.91
C THR A 168 13.77 12.87 -2.84
N SER A 169 13.62 11.81 -3.63
CA SER A 169 14.67 11.25 -4.48
C SER A 169 14.99 12.05 -5.75
N GLY A 170 14.12 12.99 -6.13
CA GLY A 170 14.21 13.66 -7.45
C GLY A 170 13.54 12.88 -8.58
N LEU A 171 13.07 11.67 -8.34
CA LEU A 171 12.15 10.96 -9.24
C LEU A 171 10.77 11.64 -9.20
N THR A 172 9.94 11.44 -10.23
CA THR A 172 8.58 11.95 -10.33
C THR A 172 7.68 10.92 -11.03
N TYR A 173 6.57 11.35 -11.59
CA TYR A 173 5.65 10.56 -12.40
C TYR A 173 5.50 11.14 -13.82
N HIS A 174 4.77 10.44 -14.69
CA HIS A 174 4.51 10.78 -16.08
C HIS A 174 3.74 12.09 -16.27
N TRP A 175 2.97 12.54 -15.28
CA TRP A 175 2.27 13.85 -15.35
C TRP A 175 3.18 15.06 -15.19
N ASN A 176 4.45 14.88 -14.80
CA ASN A 176 5.41 15.97 -14.77
C ASN A 176 5.74 16.42 -16.18
N ALA A 177 5.59 17.72 -16.47
CA ALA A 177 5.72 18.26 -17.83
C ALA A 177 7.13 18.10 -18.43
N ASP A 178 8.16 18.13 -17.59
CA ASP A 178 9.56 18.08 -18.05
C ASP A 178 10.08 16.63 -18.13
N ILE A 179 9.75 15.81 -17.17
CA ILE A 179 10.28 14.43 -17.06
C ILE A 179 9.33 13.41 -17.69
N GLY A 180 8.01 13.62 -17.64
CA GLY A 180 7.03 12.68 -18.16
C GLY A 180 7.28 12.24 -19.60
N PRO A 181 7.54 13.14 -20.57
CA PRO A 181 7.88 12.76 -21.93
C PRO A 181 9.14 11.89 -22.03
N LEU A 182 10.13 12.09 -21.14
CA LEU A 182 11.33 11.27 -21.07
C LEU A 182 11.04 9.86 -20.56
N TYR A 183 10.12 9.72 -19.57
CA TYR A 183 9.64 8.42 -19.11
C TYR A 183 8.93 7.64 -20.22
N VAL A 184 8.06 8.32 -21.00
CA VAL A 184 7.40 7.70 -22.17
C VAL A 184 8.45 7.23 -23.17
N LYS A 185 9.44 8.08 -23.54
CA LYS A 185 10.51 7.74 -24.46
C LYS A 185 11.35 6.55 -23.99
N ALA A 186 11.62 6.47 -22.69
CA ALA A 186 12.37 5.37 -22.08
C ALA A 186 11.50 4.11 -21.84
N ASN A 187 10.21 4.14 -22.17
CA ASN A 187 9.25 3.07 -21.90
C ASN A 187 9.23 2.67 -20.41
N VAL A 188 9.21 3.67 -19.53
CA VAL A 188 9.05 3.48 -18.08
C VAL A 188 7.58 3.22 -17.79
N ALA A 189 7.26 2.18 -17.03
CA ALA A 189 5.91 1.88 -16.56
C ALA A 189 5.65 2.54 -15.18
N HIS A 190 4.37 2.85 -14.89
CA HIS A 190 3.92 3.38 -13.61
C HIS A 190 2.89 2.48 -12.90
N GLY A 191 2.71 1.25 -13.37
CA GLY A 191 1.87 0.25 -12.72
C GLY A 191 0.37 0.32 -13.01
N LEU A 192 -0.11 1.27 -13.81
CA LEU A 192 -1.54 1.43 -14.17
C LEU A 192 -1.85 1.03 -15.63
N LEU A 193 -0.95 0.26 -16.24
CA LEU A 193 -1.10 -0.32 -17.58
C LEU A 193 -0.60 -1.77 -17.58
N PRO A 194 -1.18 -2.65 -18.43
CA PRO A 194 -0.51 -3.89 -18.78
C PRO A 194 0.88 -3.57 -19.36
N TYR A 195 1.90 -4.25 -18.89
CA TYR A 195 3.28 -4.00 -19.26
C TYR A 195 4.04 -5.31 -19.49
N ASP A 196 4.78 -5.41 -20.59
CA ASP A 196 5.60 -6.58 -20.91
C ASP A 196 7.04 -6.41 -20.46
N GLY A 197 7.23 -6.48 -19.18
CA GLY A 197 8.52 -6.40 -18.51
C GLY A 197 8.36 -6.61 -17.01
N THR A 198 9.47 -6.91 -16.35
CA THR A 198 9.55 -7.06 -14.90
C THR A 198 9.76 -5.71 -14.20
N ILE A 199 9.67 -5.69 -12.87
CA ILE A 199 10.04 -4.52 -12.09
C ILE A 199 11.55 -4.19 -12.26
N GLU A 200 12.40 -5.19 -12.42
CA GLU A 200 13.82 -5.02 -12.73
C GLU A 200 14.02 -4.28 -14.04
N ASP A 201 13.36 -4.71 -15.13
CA ASP A 201 13.44 -4.06 -16.44
C ASP A 201 12.98 -2.59 -16.36
N ASN A 202 11.89 -2.36 -15.62
CA ASN A 202 11.32 -1.03 -15.44
C ASN A 202 12.27 -0.10 -14.67
N VAL A 203 12.84 -0.58 -13.58
CA VAL A 203 13.75 0.19 -12.72
C VAL A 203 15.06 0.52 -13.45
N LYS A 204 15.60 -0.41 -14.26
CA LYS A 204 16.75 -0.13 -15.13
C LYS A 204 16.46 0.96 -16.15
N ARG A 205 15.27 0.98 -16.75
CA ARG A 205 14.85 2.07 -17.67
C ARG A 205 14.67 3.39 -16.93
N LEU A 206 14.03 3.37 -15.78
CA LEU A 206 13.85 4.55 -14.93
C LEU A 206 15.18 5.21 -14.57
N ALA A 207 16.21 4.41 -14.25
CA ALA A 207 17.54 4.89 -13.92
C ALA A 207 18.28 5.58 -15.08
N THR A 208 17.84 5.41 -16.33
CA THR A 208 18.43 6.12 -17.48
C THR A 208 17.91 7.54 -17.66
N VAL A 209 16.82 7.90 -16.98
CA VAL A 209 16.17 9.21 -17.09
C VAL A 209 16.70 10.14 -16.00
N PRO A 210 16.99 11.41 -16.30
CA PRO A 210 17.48 12.35 -15.30
C PRO A 210 16.44 12.62 -14.21
N LEU A 211 16.93 12.98 -13.04
CA LEU A 211 16.11 13.42 -11.92
C LEU A 211 15.56 14.82 -12.18
N LEU A 212 14.44 15.14 -11.58
CA LEU A 212 13.81 16.48 -11.65
C LEU A 212 14.55 17.51 -10.77
N PHE A 213 15.24 17.07 -9.72
CA PHE A 213 16.03 17.88 -8.77
C PHE A 213 17.02 16.98 -8.00
N ASN A 214 17.94 17.60 -7.27
CA ASN A 214 18.89 16.84 -6.46
C ASN A 214 18.20 16.12 -5.29
N PRO A 215 18.56 14.85 -5.02
CA PRO A 215 17.96 14.10 -3.91
C PRO A 215 17.97 14.89 -2.60
N GLY A 216 16.84 14.92 -1.91
CA GLY A 216 16.64 15.60 -0.63
C GLY A 216 16.35 17.12 -0.70
N ASP A 217 16.30 17.72 -1.87
CA ASP A 217 16.06 19.18 -2.00
C ASP A 217 14.59 19.55 -1.75
N ARG A 218 13.66 18.70 -2.19
CA ARG A 218 12.22 18.91 -2.02
C ARG A 218 11.44 17.60 -2.08
N TRP A 219 10.18 17.66 -1.73
CA TRP A 219 9.24 16.56 -1.88
C TRP A 219 8.61 16.55 -3.27
N GLU A 220 8.53 15.39 -3.88
CA GLU A 220 7.86 15.17 -5.16
C GLU A 220 7.35 13.73 -5.21
N TYR A 221 6.04 13.55 -5.29
CA TYR A 221 5.44 12.24 -5.39
C TYR A 221 5.94 11.47 -6.61
N SER A 222 6.35 10.20 -6.43
CA SER A 222 7.22 9.60 -7.43
C SER A 222 7.11 8.07 -7.57
N LEU A 223 7.72 7.56 -8.65
CA LEU A 223 7.99 6.14 -8.90
C LEU A 223 9.06 5.54 -7.97
N GLY A 224 9.54 6.29 -7.00
CA GLY A 224 10.53 5.80 -6.04
C GLY A 224 10.13 4.52 -5.32
N VAL A 225 8.83 4.28 -5.12
CA VAL A 225 8.34 3.06 -4.45
C VAL A 225 8.41 1.83 -5.36
N ASP A 226 8.43 1.99 -6.69
CA ASP A 226 8.77 0.88 -7.60
C ASP A 226 10.25 0.50 -7.46
N VAL A 227 11.14 1.49 -7.29
CA VAL A 227 12.56 1.23 -6.97
C VAL A 227 12.71 0.49 -5.64
N LEU A 228 11.91 0.86 -4.62
CA LEU A 228 11.85 0.14 -3.35
C LEU A 228 11.34 -1.29 -3.52
N GLY A 229 10.34 -1.53 -4.38
CA GLY A 229 9.89 -2.87 -4.72
C GLY A 229 11.02 -3.74 -5.30
N ARG A 230 11.82 -3.19 -6.23
CA ARG A 230 13.01 -3.89 -6.74
C ARG A 230 14.07 -4.09 -5.66
N LEU A 231 14.27 -3.12 -4.77
CA LEU A 231 15.17 -3.26 -3.64
C LEU A 231 14.77 -4.45 -2.74
N VAL A 232 13.46 -4.63 -2.47
CA VAL A 232 12.95 -5.80 -1.75
C VAL A 232 13.34 -7.09 -2.45
N GLU A 233 13.20 -7.19 -3.78
CA GLU A 233 13.59 -8.38 -4.53
C GLU A 233 15.09 -8.67 -4.40
N VAL A 234 15.93 -7.66 -4.57
CA VAL A 234 17.41 -7.81 -4.50
C VAL A 234 17.86 -8.24 -3.11
N LEU A 235 17.32 -7.62 -2.06
CA LEU A 235 17.73 -7.90 -0.68
C LEU A 235 17.18 -9.21 -0.14
N SER A 236 16.00 -9.64 -0.60
CA SER A 236 15.36 -10.86 -0.12
C SER A 236 15.67 -12.09 -0.98
N GLY A 237 16.09 -11.90 -2.24
CA GLY A 237 16.24 -12.95 -3.23
C GLY A 237 14.91 -13.56 -3.73
N LYS A 238 13.76 -12.88 -3.47
CA LYS A 238 12.42 -13.33 -3.84
C LYS A 238 11.74 -12.32 -4.75
N PRO A 239 10.90 -12.76 -5.71
CA PRO A 239 9.98 -11.86 -6.41
C PRO A 239 9.09 -11.09 -5.41
N LEU A 240 8.71 -9.85 -5.77
CA LEU A 240 7.97 -8.96 -4.86
C LEU A 240 6.62 -9.53 -4.44
N ASP A 241 5.91 -10.19 -5.35
CA ASP A 241 4.63 -10.86 -5.06
C ASP A 241 4.80 -12.01 -4.06
N GLU A 242 5.85 -12.82 -4.20
CA GLU A 242 6.15 -13.89 -3.25
C GLU A 242 6.53 -13.35 -1.87
N PHE A 243 7.35 -12.28 -1.84
CA PHE A 243 7.71 -11.64 -0.58
C PHE A 243 6.48 -11.10 0.13
N PHE A 244 5.62 -10.35 -0.55
CA PHE A 244 4.39 -9.81 0.03
C PHE A 244 3.48 -10.93 0.52
N ARG A 245 3.24 -11.94 -0.31
CA ARG A 245 2.38 -13.07 0.04
C ARG A 245 2.87 -13.77 1.30
N THR A 246 4.13 -14.17 1.34
CA THR A 246 4.66 -15.02 2.43
C THR A 246 4.99 -14.26 3.70
N ARG A 247 5.38 -12.97 3.58
CA ARG A 247 5.87 -12.20 4.71
C ARG A 247 4.84 -11.20 5.27
N ILE A 248 3.82 -10.85 4.50
CA ILE A 248 2.81 -9.85 4.90
C ILE A 248 1.40 -10.45 4.81
N PHE A 249 0.97 -10.92 3.63
CA PHE A 249 -0.43 -11.29 3.42
C PHE A 249 -0.84 -12.54 4.19
N GLU A 250 -0.08 -13.62 4.10
CA GLU A 250 -0.36 -14.85 4.85
C GLU A 250 -0.34 -14.64 6.36
N PRO A 251 0.69 -13.99 6.96
CA PRO A 251 0.69 -13.69 8.39
C PRO A 251 -0.48 -12.80 8.86
N LEU A 252 -0.96 -11.88 8.02
CA LEU A 252 -2.08 -10.99 8.32
C LEU A 252 -3.45 -11.57 7.93
N GLY A 253 -3.49 -12.74 7.29
CA GLY A 253 -4.73 -13.32 6.78
C GLY A 253 -5.37 -12.56 5.63
N MET A 254 -4.60 -11.79 4.87
CA MET A 254 -5.04 -11.03 3.67
C MET A 254 -5.17 -11.98 2.49
N LYS A 255 -6.31 -12.66 2.38
CA LYS A 255 -6.54 -13.76 1.43
C LYS A 255 -6.94 -13.31 0.02
N ASP A 256 -7.31 -12.05 -0.12
CA ASP A 256 -7.84 -11.45 -1.34
C ASP A 256 -7.04 -10.20 -1.78
N THR A 257 -5.73 -10.22 -1.47
CA THR A 257 -4.80 -9.15 -1.87
C THR A 257 -3.76 -9.73 -2.84
N TYR A 258 -3.67 -9.14 -4.05
CA TYR A 258 -2.86 -9.66 -5.15
C TYR A 258 -2.33 -8.55 -6.04
N PHE A 259 -1.20 -8.77 -6.72
CA PHE A 259 -0.87 -8.02 -7.93
C PHE A 259 -1.79 -8.42 -9.09
N TYR A 260 -1.99 -9.73 -9.25
CA TYR A 260 -2.82 -10.31 -10.29
C TYR A 260 -3.75 -11.36 -9.65
N PRO A 261 -5.04 -11.04 -9.47
CA PRO A 261 -5.99 -11.98 -8.91
C PRO A 261 -6.07 -13.27 -9.71
N PRO A 262 -6.25 -14.44 -9.07
CA PRO A 262 -6.56 -15.67 -9.76
C PRO A 262 -7.87 -15.52 -10.56
N GLU A 263 -7.97 -16.23 -11.68
CA GLU A 263 -9.09 -16.09 -12.62
C GLU A 263 -10.46 -16.34 -11.96
N ASN A 264 -10.52 -17.34 -11.08
CA ASN A 264 -11.75 -17.67 -10.34
C ASN A 264 -12.18 -16.60 -9.33
N LYS A 265 -11.38 -15.56 -9.10
CA LYS A 265 -11.70 -14.40 -8.23
C LYS A 265 -11.96 -13.11 -9.00
N LEU A 266 -11.68 -13.07 -10.31
CA LEU A 266 -11.88 -11.87 -11.14
C LEU A 266 -13.34 -11.40 -11.17
N ASN A 267 -14.30 -12.30 -10.95
CA ASN A 267 -15.71 -11.97 -10.84
C ASN A 267 -16.07 -11.07 -9.65
N ARG A 268 -15.16 -10.91 -8.69
CA ARG A 268 -15.27 -10.03 -7.51
C ARG A 268 -14.51 -8.69 -7.70
N LEU A 269 -13.77 -8.53 -8.81
CA LEU A 269 -13.06 -7.28 -9.10
C LEU A 269 -14.07 -6.24 -9.58
N ALA A 270 -14.25 -5.18 -8.79
CA ALA A 270 -15.18 -4.11 -9.11
C ALA A 270 -14.82 -3.41 -10.44
N ALA A 271 -15.80 -3.13 -11.26
CA ALA A 271 -15.62 -2.37 -12.49
C ALA A 271 -15.18 -0.94 -12.16
N ALA A 272 -14.24 -0.41 -12.94
CA ALA A 272 -13.85 0.98 -12.83
C ALA A 272 -14.76 1.88 -13.69
N TYR A 273 -14.95 3.10 -13.24
CA TYR A 273 -15.84 4.10 -13.85
C TYR A 273 -15.08 5.40 -14.12
N THR A 274 -15.62 6.15 -15.06
CA THR A 274 -15.18 7.49 -15.42
C THR A 274 -16.36 8.36 -15.80
N TYR A 275 -16.17 9.67 -15.93
CA TYR A 275 -17.18 10.58 -16.43
C TYR A 275 -16.96 10.84 -17.91
N TYR A 276 -18.05 10.69 -18.67
CA TYR A 276 -18.12 11.06 -20.08
C TYR A 276 -18.97 12.33 -20.24
N ALA A 277 -18.55 13.23 -21.12
CA ALA A 277 -19.21 14.50 -21.33
C ALA A 277 -20.67 14.35 -21.82
N ASP A 278 -20.95 13.29 -22.59
CA ASP A 278 -22.25 13.02 -23.24
C ASP A 278 -23.22 12.19 -22.39
N LYS A 279 -22.71 11.34 -21.50
CA LYS A 279 -23.54 10.35 -20.76
C LYS A 279 -23.29 10.29 -19.25
N GLY A 280 -22.41 11.17 -18.72
CA GLY A 280 -22.07 11.17 -17.30
C GLY A 280 -21.27 9.95 -16.87
N LEU A 281 -21.56 9.39 -15.68
CA LEU A 281 -20.88 8.22 -15.15
C LEU A 281 -21.04 7.00 -16.07
N GLY A 282 -19.94 6.44 -16.55
CA GLY A 282 -19.92 5.25 -17.40
C GLY A 282 -18.71 4.37 -17.08
N ARG A 283 -18.79 3.11 -17.52
CA ARG A 283 -17.70 2.15 -17.35
C ARG A 283 -16.41 2.68 -17.99
N PHE A 284 -15.28 2.44 -17.33
CA PHE A 284 -13.96 2.75 -17.87
C PHE A 284 -13.76 2.03 -19.21
N PRO A 285 -13.18 2.67 -20.24
CA PRO A 285 -13.05 2.04 -21.56
C PRO A 285 -12.04 0.88 -21.51
N ASP A 286 -12.20 -0.07 -22.43
CA ASP A 286 -11.25 -1.17 -22.61
C ASP A 286 -9.91 -0.72 -23.20
N THR A 287 -9.90 0.45 -23.87
CA THR A 287 -8.67 1.10 -24.37
C THR A 287 -8.09 2.02 -23.28
N PRO A 288 -6.74 2.14 -23.18
CA PRO A 288 -6.14 3.08 -22.24
C PRO A 288 -6.60 4.53 -22.50
N ILE A 289 -6.82 5.28 -21.43
CA ILE A 289 -6.98 6.73 -21.48
C ILE A 289 -5.59 7.36 -21.41
N THR A 290 -5.35 8.40 -22.22
CA THR A 290 -4.08 9.14 -22.22
C THR A 290 -4.34 10.62 -21.93
N GLU A 291 -3.67 11.14 -20.91
CA GLU A 291 -3.69 12.54 -20.49
C GLU A 291 -2.25 13.05 -20.44
N GLY A 292 -1.87 13.91 -21.37
CA GLY A 292 -0.48 14.35 -21.50
C GLY A 292 0.45 13.16 -21.74
N SER A 293 1.42 12.96 -20.86
CA SER A 293 2.37 11.83 -20.90
C SER A 293 1.91 10.63 -20.07
N THR A 294 0.74 10.68 -19.43
CA THR A 294 0.23 9.61 -18.59
C THR A 294 -0.85 8.82 -19.32
N SER A 295 -0.63 7.52 -19.51
CA SER A 295 -1.63 6.60 -20.04
C SER A 295 -1.99 5.58 -18.97
N TYR A 296 -3.29 5.30 -18.76
CA TYR A 296 -3.74 4.37 -17.72
C TYR A 296 -4.95 3.55 -18.18
N SER A 297 -5.11 2.36 -17.62
CA SER A 297 -6.19 1.42 -17.92
C SER A 297 -6.68 0.77 -16.64
N ALA A 298 -7.95 0.43 -16.59
CA ALA A 298 -8.51 -0.37 -15.51
C ALA A 298 -8.15 -1.86 -15.61
N ASP A 299 -7.57 -2.31 -16.72
CA ASP A 299 -7.35 -3.73 -17.00
C ASP A 299 -6.00 -4.28 -16.51
N TYR A 300 -5.12 -3.43 -15.99
CA TYR A 300 -3.77 -3.84 -15.61
C TYR A 300 -3.70 -5.06 -14.67
N PRO A 301 -4.67 -5.31 -13.73
CA PRO A 301 -4.58 -6.45 -12.84
C PRO A 301 -5.16 -7.74 -13.44
N SER A 302 -5.85 -7.67 -14.59
CA SER A 302 -6.55 -8.81 -15.20
C SER A 302 -6.01 -9.19 -16.57
N ARG A 303 -5.47 -8.25 -17.33
CA ARG A 303 -4.99 -8.45 -18.71
C ARG A 303 -3.47 -8.28 -18.84
N GLY A 304 -2.94 -8.75 -19.96
CA GLY A 304 -1.53 -8.61 -20.33
C GLY A 304 -0.61 -9.68 -19.72
N PRO A 305 0.71 -9.47 -19.82
CA PRO A 305 1.71 -10.49 -19.47
C PRO A 305 1.83 -10.82 -17.98
N LYS A 306 1.27 -9.98 -17.09
CA LYS A 306 1.27 -10.18 -15.62
C LYS A 306 2.67 -10.39 -15.01
N LYS A 307 3.64 -9.60 -15.49
CA LYS A 307 5.06 -9.69 -15.08
C LYS A 307 5.52 -8.54 -14.19
N LEU A 308 4.85 -7.38 -14.25
CA LEU A 308 5.22 -6.19 -13.49
C LEU A 308 4.57 -6.20 -12.10
N PHE A 309 5.33 -6.49 -11.08
CA PHE A 309 4.90 -6.33 -9.68
C PHE A 309 5.23 -4.90 -9.21
N SER A 310 4.41 -3.92 -9.61
CA SER A 310 4.64 -2.51 -9.26
C SER A 310 4.46 -2.28 -7.76
N GLY A 311 5.56 -1.95 -7.08
CA GLY A 311 5.53 -1.59 -5.65
C GLY A 311 4.78 -0.28 -5.38
N GLY A 312 4.61 0.56 -6.41
CA GLY A 312 3.94 1.85 -6.30
C GLY A 312 2.42 1.83 -6.54
N ALA A 313 1.88 0.81 -7.27
CA ALA A 313 0.47 0.86 -7.69
C ALA A 313 -0.17 -0.50 -8.03
N GLY A 314 0.55 -1.61 -7.95
CA GLY A 314 0.15 -2.87 -8.60
C GLY A 314 -0.93 -3.68 -7.91
N LEU A 315 -1.27 -3.42 -6.65
CA LEU A 315 -2.15 -4.30 -5.88
C LEU A 315 -3.65 -4.05 -6.10
N VAL A 316 -4.39 -5.15 -5.98
CA VAL A 316 -5.82 -5.16 -5.70
C VAL A 316 -6.04 -5.76 -4.31
N SER A 317 -7.10 -5.33 -3.61
CA SER A 317 -7.42 -5.81 -2.26
C SER A 317 -8.90 -5.65 -1.95
N THR A 318 -9.35 -6.19 -0.82
CA THR A 318 -10.67 -5.93 -0.24
C THR A 318 -10.54 -4.97 0.94
N ALA A 319 -11.65 -4.34 1.34
CA ALA A 319 -11.67 -3.46 2.51
C ALA A 319 -11.24 -4.19 3.80
N MET A 320 -11.68 -5.43 3.99
CA MET A 320 -11.31 -6.22 5.17
C MET A 320 -9.83 -6.60 5.18
N ASP A 321 -9.27 -7.03 4.05
CA ASP A 321 -7.83 -7.35 3.98
C ASP A 321 -6.98 -6.12 4.29
N TYR A 322 -7.36 -4.97 3.71
CA TYR A 322 -6.63 -3.73 3.98
C TYR A 322 -6.81 -3.26 5.44
N ALA A 323 -7.99 -3.50 6.04
CA ALA A 323 -8.21 -3.23 7.47
C ALA A 323 -7.28 -4.05 8.38
N ARG A 324 -6.98 -5.31 8.03
CA ARG A 324 -5.99 -6.12 8.77
C ARG A 324 -4.59 -5.54 8.70
N PHE A 325 -4.19 -5.03 7.52
CA PHE A 325 -2.93 -4.30 7.38
C PHE A 325 -2.92 -3.04 8.23
N CYS A 326 -3.97 -2.24 8.19
CA CYS A 326 -4.11 -1.04 9.03
C CYS A 326 -4.10 -1.38 10.52
N GLN A 327 -4.77 -2.46 10.94
CA GLN A 327 -4.77 -2.91 12.34
C GLN A 327 -3.37 -3.33 12.80
N MET A 328 -2.61 -4.03 11.96
CA MET A 328 -1.21 -4.34 12.25
C MET A 328 -0.38 -3.08 12.50
N MET A 329 -0.59 -2.04 11.70
CA MET A 329 0.09 -0.75 11.89
C MET A 329 -0.37 -0.07 13.19
N LEU A 330 -1.69 -0.03 13.45
CA LEU A 330 -2.28 0.54 14.65
C LEU A 330 -1.79 -0.17 15.92
N ASP A 331 -1.62 -1.48 15.88
CA ASP A 331 -1.07 -2.31 16.96
C ASP A 331 0.47 -2.32 17.00
N ASN A 332 1.10 -1.28 16.43
CA ASN A 332 2.56 -1.10 16.47
C ASN A 332 3.32 -2.30 15.90
N GLY A 333 2.90 -2.77 14.73
CA GLY A 333 3.58 -3.82 13.96
C GLY A 333 3.22 -5.25 14.35
N LYS A 334 2.10 -5.46 15.08
CA LYS A 334 1.71 -6.76 15.63
C LYS A 334 0.29 -7.16 15.19
N VAL A 335 0.07 -8.44 14.96
CA VAL A 335 -1.26 -9.06 14.83
C VAL A 335 -1.31 -10.33 15.65
N GLY A 336 -2.20 -10.40 16.65
CA GLY A 336 -2.24 -11.54 17.57
C GLY A 336 -0.86 -11.80 18.21
N SER A 337 -0.30 -12.99 18.01
CA SER A 337 1.05 -13.35 18.45
C SER A 337 2.14 -13.01 17.42
N THR A 338 1.78 -12.71 16.18
CA THR A 338 2.72 -12.45 15.07
C THR A 338 3.14 -10.99 15.06
N ARG A 339 4.47 -10.73 14.97
CA ARG A 339 5.03 -9.41 14.83
C ARG A 339 5.73 -9.26 13.48
N LEU A 340 5.32 -8.28 12.68
CA LEU A 340 5.93 -7.93 11.41
C LEU A 340 7.00 -6.85 11.58
N LEU A 341 6.72 -5.87 12.43
CA LEU A 341 7.61 -4.74 12.71
C LEU A 341 7.70 -4.49 14.22
N SER A 342 8.79 -3.92 14.67
CA SER A 342 8.90 -3.39 16.02
C SER A 342 8.07 -2.12 16.17
N ARG A 343 7.62 -1.82 17.39
CA ARG A 343 6.96 -0.54 17.70
C ARG A 343 7.79 0.66 17.26
N LYS A 344 9.12 0.60 17.46
CA LYS A 344 10.01 1.70 17.10
C LYS A 344 10.11 1.94 15.60
N THR A 345 10.00 0.90 14.80
CA THR A 345 9.97 1.05 13.34
C THR A 345 8.65 1.67 12.88
N VAL A 346 7.52 1.26 13.46
CA VAL A 346 6.23 1.88 13.17
C VAL A 346 6.24 3.37 13.56
N GLU A 347 6.71 3.72 14.75
CA GLU A 347 6.88 5.11 15.18
C GLU A 347 7.75 5.91 14.20
N LEU A 348 8.86 5.34 13.73
CA LEU A 348 9.73 5.99 12.75
C LEU A 348 9.02 6.20 11.40
N MET A 349 8.23 5.22 10.95
CA MET A 349 7.50 5.29 9.68
C MET A 349 6.37 6.33 9.68
N THR A 350 5.75 6.56 10.84
CA THR A 350 4.58 7.42 11.01
C THR A 350 4.90 8.80 11.60
N GLN A 351 6.18 9.14 11.72
CA GLN A 351 6.63 10.50 12.03
C GLN A 351 6.91 11.29 10.77
N ASP A 352 6.72 12.63 10.81
CA ASP A 352 7.14 13.48 9.70
C ASP A 352 8.65 13.37 9.45
N GLN A 353 9.00 12.99 8.23
CA GLN A 353 10.39 12.83 7.76
C GLN A 353 10.85 14.00 6.88
N LEU A 354 9.99 14.98 6.66
CA LEU A 354 10.25 16.08 5.72
C LEU A 354 10.71 17.37 6.41
N GLY A 355 10.28 17.60 7.64
CA GLY A 355 10.58 18.84 8.35
C GLY A 355 10.06 20.06 7.58
N LYS A 356 10.96 20.94 7.11
CA LYS A 356 10.59 22.16 6.38
C LYS A 356 10.34 21.97 4.89
N ILE A 357 10.73 20.82 4.32
CA ILE A 357 10.47 20.50 2.92
C ILE A 357 9.16 19.73 2.78
N GLY A 358 8.51 19.84 1.63
CA GLY A 358 7.30 19.06 1.32
C GLY A 358 6.00 19.81 1.54
N PRO A 359 4.85 19.12 1.36
CA PRO A 359 3.52 19.72 1.49
C PRO A 359 3.23 20.15 2.93
N ASP A 360 2.16 20.92 3.12
CA ASP A 360 1.68 21.33 4.44
C ASP A 360 1.29 20.12 5.31
N GLN A 361 0.76 19.07 4.72
CA GLN A 361 0.68 17.75 5.31
C GLN A 361 2.10 17.17 5.47
N GLY A 362 2.43 16.58 6.61
CA GLY A 362 3.67 15.86 6.81
C GLY A 362 3.71 14.56 5.99
N PHE A 363 4.90 14.00 5.85
CA PHE A 363 5.06 12.70 5.21
C PHE A 363 6.09 11.85 5.96
N GLY A 364 5.72 10.62 6.29
CA GLY A 364 6.56 9.64 6.94
C GLY A 364 7.32 8.78 5.95
N LEU A 365 7.58 7.53 6.31
CA LEU A 365 8.16 6.54 5.42
C LEU A 365 7.03 5.71 4.77
N GLY A 366 6.36 6.30 3.77
CA GLY A 366 5.30 5.68 2.99
C GLY A 366 3.87 6.07 3.37
N PHE A 367 3.68 7.05 4.26
CA PHE A 367 2.37 7.54 4.72
C PHE A 367 2.34 9.07 4.73
N GLY A 368 1.20 9.67 4.39
CA GLY A 368 0.88 11.02 4.79
C GLY A 368 0.65 11.08 6.31
N VAL A 369 1.05 12.17 6.96
CA VAL A 369 0.91 12.35 8.43
C VAL A 369 0.27 13.71 8.70
N GLU A 370 -0.86 13.71 9.40
CA GLU A 370 -1.66 14.91 9.60
C GLU A 370 -1.26 15.73 10.83
N GLY A 371 -1.54 17.04 10.77
CA GLY A 371 -1.43 17.95 11.91
C GLY A 371 -0.02 18.25 12.41
N VAL A 372 1.01 17.73 11.78
CA VAL A 372 2.41 17.83 12.25
C VAL A 372 3.10 19.14 11.79
N LYS A 373 2.53 19.84 10.82
CA LYS A 373 3.05 21.12 10.29
C LYS A 373 2.11 22.31 10.50
N GLY A 374 0.94 22.09 11.10
CA GLY A 374 -0.07 23.11 11.34
C GLY A 374 -1.31 22.54 12.03
N PRO A 375 -2.35 23.37 12.24
CA PRO A 375 -3.61 22.89 12.78
C PRO A 375 -4.27 21.92 11.80
N LEU A 376 -5.06 20.98 12.33
CA LEU A 376 -5.93 20.12 11.53
C LEU A 376 -6.95 21.01 10.79
N SER A 377 -7.18 20.70 9.53
CA SER A 377 -8.21 21.37 8.70
C SER A 377 -9.56 20.69 8.78
N GLU A 378 -9.60 19.45 9.28
CA GLU A 378 -10.77 18.56 9.37
C GLU A 378 -10.78 17.84 10.72
N LEU A 379 -11.85 17.10 11.02
CA LEU A 379 -11.90 16.24 12.21
C LEU A 379 -10.84 15.15 12.10
N GLY A 380 -10.12 14.92 13.19
CA GLY A 380 -9.04 13.93 13.25
C GLY A 380 -8.13 14.17 14.44
N SER A 381 -6.99 13.50 14.46
CA SER A 381 -5.98 13.66 15.50
C SER A 381 -4.62 14.04 14.90
N VAL A 382 -3.87 14.90 15.60
CA VAL A 382 -2.47 15.13 15.24
C VAL A 382 -1.69 13.82 15.29
N GLY A 383 -1.03 13.48 14.18
CA GLY A 383 -0.27 12.24 14.03
C GLY A 383 -1.08 11.07 13.47
N GLU A 384 -2.34 11.26 13.09
CA GLU A 384 -3.01 10.28 12.24
C GLU A 384 -2.30 10.18 10.90
N TYR A 385 -2.34 9.02 10.27
CA TYR A 385 -1.66 8.78 9.03
C TYR A 385 -2.54 8.03 8.03
N ASN A 386 -2.35 8.37 6.76
CA ASN A 386 -3.27 8.00 5.70
C ASN A 386 -2.57 7.81 4.35
N TRP A 387 -3.28 7.31 3.38
CA TRP A 387 -2.99 7.43 1.97
C TRP A 387 -4.21 7.08 1.12
N GLY A 388 -4.16 7.39 -0.18
CA GLY A 388 -5.22 7.11 -1.13
C GLY A 388 -4.74 6.37 -2.37
N GLY A 389 -5.69 5.90 -3.18
CA GLY A 389 -5.47 5.21 -4.45
C GLY A 389 -6.09 5.92 -5.65
N PHE A 390 -5.45 5.80 -6.81
CA PHE A 390 -5.82 6.45 -8.06
C PHE A 390 -7.29 6.26 -8.48
N PHE A 391 -7.87 5.09 -8.20
CA PHE A 391 -9.26 4.78 -8.50
C PHE A 391 -10.22 5.02 -7.32
N TYR A 392 -9.99 6.07 -6.53
CA TYR A 392 -10.86 6.52 -5.45
C TYR A 392 -11.00 5.51 -4.32
N THR A 393 -9.89 5.11 -3.79
CA THR A 393 -9.78 4.34 -2.55
C THR A 393 -8.95 5.11 -1.53
N GLY A 394 -9.20 4.93 -0.24
CA GLY A 394 -8.47 5.61 0.82
C GLY A 394 -8.58 4.92 2.16
N PHE A 395 -7.64 5.21 3.04
CA PHE A 395 -7.65 4.80 4.44
C PHE A 395 -7.07 5.88 5.34
N THR A 396 -7.54 5.89 6.58
CA THR A 396 -6.98 6.67 7.69
C THR A 396 -6.76 5.75 8.87
N ILE A 397 -5.65 5.90 9.57
CA ILE A 397 -5.32 5.23 10.83
C ILE A 397 -5.05 6.29 11.88
N ASP A 398 -5.83 6.31 12.93
CA ASP A 398 -5.70 7.23 14.06
C ASP A 398 -5.29 6.47 15.33
N PRO A 399 -4.01 6.56 15.73
CA PRO A 399 -3.53 5.91 16.95
C PRO A 399 -4.13 6.47 18.24
N LYS A 400 -4.53 7.75 18.25
CA LYS A 400 -5.10 8.40 19.43
C LYS A 400 -6.52 7.90 19.70
N GLU A 401 -7.33 7.83 18.64
CA GLU A 401 -8.71 7.33 18.72
C GLU A 401 -8.80 5.81 18.59
N GLN A 402 -7.66 5.12 18.37
CA GLN A 402 -7.61 3.68 18.08
C GLN A 402 -8.59 3.31 16.96
N MET A 403 -8.62 4.14 15.91
CA MET A 403 -9.61 4.06 14.85
C MET A 403 -8.96 3.86 13.47
N ILE A 404 -9.67 3.13 12.62
CA ILE A 404 -9.34 2.96 11.20
C ILE A 404 -10.61 3.27 10.41
N VAL A 405 -10.45 4.07 9.36
CA VAL A 405 -11.52 4.36 8.39
C VAL A 405 -11.04 3.94 7.01
N ILE A 406 -11.86 3.17 6.27
CA ILE A 406 -11.55 2.74 4.91
C ILE A 406 -12.74 3.08 4.01
N PHE A 407 -12.43 3.70 2.88
CA PHE A 407 -13.34 3.97 1.78
C PHE A 407 -12.80 3.33 0.50
N MET A 408 -13.63 2.55 -0.19
CA MET A 408 -13.27 1.93 -1.46
C MET A 408 -14.37 2.09 -2.49
N ALA A 409 -14.09 2.85 -3.55
CA ALA A 409 -14.84 2.93 -4.79
C ALA A 409 -13.92 2.65 -5.98
N GLN A 410 -14.43 2.76 -7.22
CA GLN A 410 -13.61 2.61 -8.43
C GLN A 410 -14.02 3.68 -9.45
N LEU A 411 -13.45 4.87 -9.30
CA LEU A 411 -13.72 6.03 -10.14
C LEU A 411 -12.45 6.82 -10.44
N HIS A 412 -12.25 7.24 -11.69
CA HIS A 412 -11.22 8.21 -12.06
C HIS A 412 -11.61 8.94 -13.37
N PRO A 413 -11.42 10.28 -13.45
CA PRO A 413 -11.08 11.19 -12.34
C PRO A 413 -12.23 11.34 -11.35
N THR A 414 -11.91 11.77 -10.13
CA THR A 414 -12.92 12.01 -9.08
C THR A 414 -13.61 13.37 -9.22
N GLY A 415 -13.02 14.29 -10.00
CA GLY A 415 -13.51 15.65 -10.16
C GLY A 415 -13.57 16.42 -8.84
N ASP A 416 -14.73 16.95 -8.53
CA ASP A 416 -15.03 17.69 -7.29
C ASP A 416 -15.55 16.82 -6.14
N LEU A 417 -15.52 15.47 -6.30
CA LEU A 417 -15.94 14.55 -5.25
C LEU A 417 -14.99 14.58 -4.05
N THR A 418 -15.59 14.70 -2.88
CA THR A 418 -14.92 14.65 -1.57
C THR A 418 -15.56 13.61 -0.66
N LEU A 419 -16.20 12.58 -1.23
CA LEU A 419 -16.96 11.60 -0.46
C LEU A 419 -16.05 10.78 0.47
N ASP A 420 -14.83 10.47 0.08
CA ASP A 420 -13.81 9.82 0.90
C ASP A 420 -13.51 10.64 2.17
N ARG A 421 -13.29 11.95 2.02
CA ARG A 421 -13.11 12.88 3.14
C ARG A 421 -14.38 12.98 3.99
N GLN A 422 -15.55 13.08 3.34
CA GLN A 422 -16.83 13.12 4.04
C GLN A 422 -17.08 11.84 4.86
N VAL A 423 -16.71 10.66 4.36
CA VAL A 423 -16.78 9.38 5.10
C VAL A 423 -15.88 9.44 6.33
N ASN A 424 -14.66 9.97 6.20
CA ASN A 424 -13.75 10.16 7.31
C ASN A 424 -14.36 11.07 8.38
N GLU A 425 -14.81 12.28 8.01
CA GLU A 425 -15.49 13.23 8.89
C GLU A 425 -16.69 12.60 9.62
N LEU A 426 -17.52 11.85 8.92
CA LEU A 426 -18.69 11.19 9.47
C LEU A 426 -18.33 10.04 10.43
N ALA A 427 -17.18 9.41 10.26
CA ALA A 427 -16.68 8.44 11.23
C ALA A 427 -16.24 9.13 12.53
N TYR A 428 -15.49 10.22 12.45
CA TYR A 428 -15.07 10.98 13.63
C TYR A 428 -16.23 11.62 14.38
N GLN A 429 -17.21 12.19 13.68
CA GLN A 429 -18.39 12.79 14.34
C GLN A 429 -19.29 11.75 15.04
N ALA A 430 -19.08 10.47 14.80
CA ALA A 430 -19.77 9.40 15.51
C ALA A 430 -19.15 9.06 16.88
N ILE A 431 -17.95 9.57 17.19
CA ILE A 431 -17.31 9.41 18.51
C ILE A 431 -18.20 10.07 19.57
N ASN A 432 -18.45 9.34 20.68
CA ASN A 432 -19.42 9.72 21.72
C ASN A 432 -18.91 9.46 23.14
N ASP A 433 -17.62 9.17 23.31
CA ASP A 433 -16.92 8.99 24.59
C ASP A 433 -15.95 10.13 24.90
#